data_97a2d8ab90288d1e8554972e7ca8569c
#
_entry.id   97a2d8ab90288d1e8554972e7ca8569c
#
_cell.length_a   1.000
_cell.length_b   1.000
_cell.length_c   1.000
_cell.angle_alpha   90.00
_cell.angle_beta   90.00
_cell.angle_gamma   90.00
#
_symmetry.space_group_name_H-M   'P 1'
#
loop_
_entity.id
_entity.type
_entity.pdbx_description
1 polymer ?
#
loop_
_entity_poly.entity_id
_entity_poly.type
_entity_poly.pdbx_seq_one_letter_code
_entity_poly.pdbx_strand_id
1 'polypeptide(L)'
;MRLDCCPQVPGARIRALGFAQAAGVPGGADFLCAAAVRPLGPLRGPPFPDDQAMTKPLAIGVAGLGTVGAGVLTLLRDNAATVAARAGRPIAVTAVSSRDRTKDRGVSLSGLRWYEDPVALAHDPNVDIVVETIGGTEGPAAELVRAALAAGKPVVTANKALLATHGAELGQLAESRGVPLMFEAAVAGGIPAIKALREGLAANDISRVLGILNGTCNYILTTMRERGREFAEALAEAQKLGYAEADPSFDVDGVDAAHKLAILAALAFGRPVDFGAVHVEGIRSVSALDIALAGELGYRIKLLGIARRTDGGIETRVHPCMVPVAHPIARVDGVFNAVVAEGDFVGRVVLEGRGAGAGPTASAIAADLIDIARGRHTPVWGVANGALSALPAIPMEKRIGAYYLRLMVLDRPGVIADVTAILRDHQISLESMLQRGRAPGEAVPVVVTTHDAEEGRMRTALARIAALETVVEAPALIRIENLQ
;
A
#
# COMPACT_ATOMS: atom_id res chain seq x y z
N MET A 1 -9.74 34.90 44.53
CA MET A 1 -8.33 35.25 44.68
C MET A 1 -7.79 35.54 43.31
N ARG A 2 -7.51 36.80 43.00
CA ARG A 2 -6.96 37.29 41.72
C ARG A 2 -5.53 36.82 41.55
N LEU A 3 -5.08 36.58 40.34
CA LEU A 3 -3.77 37.03 39.87
C LEU A 3 -3.72 36.93 38.32
N ASP A 4 -3.66 38.12 37.72
CA ASP A 4 -3.20 38.42 36.37
C ASP A 4 -1.72 38.08 36.25
N CYS A 5 -1.26 37.68 35.07
CA CYS A 5 0.03 38.11 34.52
C CYS A 5 0.19 37.59 33.06
N CYS A 6 0.05 38.54 32.15
CA CYS A 6 0.55 38.45 30.79
C CYS A 6 1.91 39.15 30.71
N PRO A 7 2.97 38.67 30.12
CA PRO A 7 4.11 39.50 29.72
C PRO A 7 4.09 39.83 28.23
N GLN A 8 4.16 41.11 27.96
CA GLN A 8 4.43 41.71 26.65
C GLN A 8 5.89 41.45 26.23
N VAL A 9 6.12 41.19 24.96
CA VAL A 9 7.43 41.09 24.32
C VAL A 9 7.67 42.37 23.50
N PRO A 10 8.80 43.12 23.70
CA PRO A 10 9.09 44.34 22.94
C PRO A 10 9.73 44.05 21.60
N GLY A 11 9.51 45.00 20.68
CA GLY A 11 9.87 45.03 19.29
C GLY A 11 11.31 44.72 18.91
N ALA A 12 11.46 43.94 17.84
CA ALA A 12 12.70 43.72 17.12
C ALA A 12 12.82 44.74 15.98
N ARG A 13 13.82 45.63 16.10
CA ARG A 13 14.25 46.55 15.04
C ARG A 13 15.09 45.75 14.03
N ILE A 14 14.65 45.71 12.77
CA ILE A 14 15.48 45.21 11.67
C ILE A 14 16.52 46.30 11.32
N ARG A 15 17.80 46.01 11.52
CA ARG A 15 18.93 46.81 11.00
C ARG A 15 19.17 46.42 9.54
N ALA A 16 19.09 47.40 8.66
CA ALA A 16 19.58 47.28 7.29
C ALA A 16 21.12 47.26 7.32
N LEU A 17 21.70 46.19 6.75
CA LEU A 17 23.15 46.12 6.47
C LEU A 17 23.40 46.72 5.10
N GLY A 18 24.14 47.85 5.10
CA GLY A 18 24.64 48.47 3.88
C GLY A 18 25.76 47.65 3.24
N PHE A 19 25.69 47.51 1.93
CA PHE A 19 26.82 47.06 1.11
C PHE A 19 27.57 48.28 0.55
N ALA A 20 28.85 48.30 0.77
CA ALA A 20 29.78 49.32 0.34
C ALA A 20 30.14 49.19 -1.13
N GLN A 21 30.41 50.33 -1.73
CA GLN A 21 30.83 50.64 -3.07
C GLN A 21 32.07 49.87 -3.57
N ALA A 22 32.02 49.49 -4.87
CA ALA A 22 33.23 49.46 -5.67
C ALA A 22 32.94 50.03 -7.07
N ALA A 23 33.83 50.92 -7.43
CA ALA A 23 34.01 51.87 -8.50
C ALA A 23 33.62 51.52 -9.96
N GLY A 24 32.95 52.46 -10.61
CA GLY A 24 33.50 53.18 -11.75
C GLY A 24 33.28 52.63 -13.20
N VAL A 25 32.23 53.12 -13.91
CA VAL A 25 32.30 53.49 -15.34
C VAL A 25 31.19 54.52 -15.63
N PRO A 26 31.45 55.60 -16.38
CA PRO A 26 30.45 56.63 -16.69
C PRO A 26 29.78 56.42 -18.05
N GLY A 27 28.56 56.87 -18.19
CA GLY A 27 27.95 57.07 -19.50
C GLY A 27 26.48 56.74 -19.65
N GLY A 28 25.65 57.74 -19.49
CA GLY A 28 24.59 58.04 -20.45
C GLY A 28 23.21 57.40 -20.28
N ALA A 29 22.26 58.29 -20.12
CA ALA A 29 20.85 58.21 -20.54
C ALA A 29 19.82 57.71 -19.54
N ASP A 30 19.01 58.64 -19.10
CA ASP A 30 17.74 58.55 -18.42
C ASP A 30 16.76 57.60 -19.12
N PHE A 31 16.32 56.56 -18.44
CA PHE A 31 15.04 55.92 -18.71
C PHE A 31 14.25 55.79 -17.41
N LEU A 32 13.50 56.83 -17.11
CA LEU A 32 12.37 56.80 -16.20
C LEU A 32 11.28 55.88 -16.81
N CYS A 33 11.25 54.63 -16.50
CA CYS A 33 10.13 53.76 -16.77
C CYS A 33 9.21 53.73 -15.55
N ALA A 34 8.28 54.69 -15.51
CA ALA A 34 7.17 54.66 -14.55
C ALA A 34 6.22 53.51 -14.99
N ALA A 35 6.51 52.32 -14.50
CA ALA A 35 5.55 51.22 -14.56
C ALA A 35 4.39 51.50 -13.62
N ALA A 36 3.27 52.00 -14.18
CA ALA A 36 2.01 52.11 -13.46
C ALA A 36 1.58 50.73 -12.98
N VAL A 37 1.76 50.49 -11.67
CA VAL A 37 1.18 49.32 -10.99
C VAL A 37 -0.34 49.48 -11.06
N ARG A 38 -1.01 48.86 -12.02
CA ARG A 38 -2.45 48.72 -11.98
C ARG A 38 -2.83 47.88 -10.77
N PRO A 39 -3.75 48.38 -9.90
CA PRO A 39 -4.27 47.53 -8.84
C PRO A 39 -4.91 46.31 -9.45
N LEU A 40 -4.40 45.14 -9.14
CA LEU A 40 -5.07 43.86 -9.45
C LEU A 40 -6.43 43.92 -8.76
N GLY A 41 -7.51 43.94 -9.57
CA GLY A 41 -8.85 43.80 -9.05
C GLY A 41 -8.97 42.53 -8.21
N PRO A 42 -9.94 42.44 -7.29
CA PRO A 42 -10.12 41.29 -6.45
C PRO A 42 -10.16 40.03 -7.32
N LEU A 43 -9.21 39.10 -7.08
CA LEU A 43 -9.24 37.77 -7.67
C LEU A 43 -10.55 37.12 -7.24
N ARG A 44 -11.55 37.15 -8.13
CA ARG A 44 -12.73 36.32 -7.97
C ARG A 44 -12.28 34.90 -8.24
N GLY A 45 -12.10 34.14 -7.16
CA GLY A 45 -12.02 32.68 -7.24
C GLY A 45 -13.25 32.15 -7.98
N PRO A 46 -13.20 30.91 -8.51
CA PRO A 46 -14.38 30.28 -9.10
C PRO A 46 -15.54 30.42 -8.11
N PRO A 47 -16.78 30.69 -8.58
CA PRO A 47 -17.91 30.84 -7.69
C PRO A 47 -18.00 29.59 -6.81
N PHE A 48 -18.09 29.78 -5.50
CA PHE A 48 -18.47 28.69 -4.60
C PHE A 48 -19.82 28.15 -5.11
N PRO A 49 -20.02 26.81 -5.11
CA PRO A 49 -21.31 26.24 -5.51
C PRO A 49 -22.44 26.91 -4.73
N ASP A 50 -23.56 27.14 -5.41
CA ASP A 50 -24.75 27.82 -4.89
C ASP A 50 -25.04 27.35 -3.44
N ASP A 51 -25.29 28.29 -2.52
CA ASP A 51 -25.62 28.02 -1.10
C ASP A 51 -26.74 26.98 -0.93
N GLN A 52 -27.70 26.93 -1.90
CA GLN A 52 -28.78 25.93 -1.91
C GLN A 52 -28.27 24.50 -2.23
N ALA A 53 -27.21 24.36 -3.05
CA ALA A 53 -26.60 23.06 -3.33
C ALA A 53 -25.86 22.49 -2.13
N MET A 54 -25.35 23.37 -1.25
CA MET A 54 -24.61 22.98 -0.02
C MET A 54 -25.54 22.52 1.11
N THR A 55 -26.84 22.80 1.05
CA THR A 55 -27.80 22.39 2.09
C THR A 55 -28.42 21.02 1.84
N LYS A 56 -28.50 20.54 0.60
CA LYS A 56 -29.05 19.25 0.27
C LYS A 56 -28.06 18.13 0.68
N PRO A 57 -28.46 17.13 1.47
CA PRO A 57 -27.62 15.99 1.78
C PRO A 57 -27.15 15.26 0.52
N LEU A 58 -25.88 14.86 0.50
CA LEU A 58 -25.36 13.97 -0.53
C LEU A 58 -25.84 12.55 -0.22
N ALA A 59 -26.62 11.98 -1.12
CA ALA A 59 -27.27 10.69 -0.92
C ALA A 59 -26.34 9.55 -1.38
N ILE A 60 -26.07 8.59 -0.50
CA ILE A 60 -25.24 7.44 -0.85
C ILE A 60 -26.03 6.13 -0.79
N GLY A 61 -25.73 5.23 -1.73
CA GLY A 61 -26.16 3.85 -1.74
C GLY A 61 -25.00 2.93 -1.33
N VAL A 62 -25.17 2.08 -0.32
CA VAL A 62 -24.13 1.16 0.15
C VAL A 62 -24.47 -0.28 -0.26
N ALA A 63 -23.60 -0.87 -1.07
CA ALA A 63 -23.69 -2.28 -1.48
C ALA A 63 -22.72 -3.15 -0.69
N GLY A 64 -23.29 -4.20 -0.05
CA GLY A 64 -22.54 -5.07 0.86
C GLY A 64 -22.60 -4.54 2.31
N LEU A 65 -23.39 -5.21 3.16
CA LEU A 65 -23.54 -4.89 4.57
C LEU A 65 -22.81 -5.91 5.46
N GLY A 66 -21.58 -6.27 5.07
CA GLY A 66 -20.63 -7.01 5.91
C GLY A 66 -19.98 -6.09 6.94
N THR A 67 -18.86 -6.53 7.49
CA THR A 67 -18.07 -5.78 8.49
C THR A 67 -17.76 -4.35 8.06
N VAL A 68 -17.37 -4.15 6.80
CA VAL A 68 -17.00 -2.84 6.27
C VAL A 68 -18.23 -1.97 6.03
N GLY A 69 -19.25 -2.47 5.32
CA GLY A 69 -20.44 -1.68 5.03
C GLY A 69 -21.21 -1.27 6.28
N ALA A 70 -21.37 -2.17 7.26
CA ALA A 70 -21.92 -1.82 8.56
C ALA A 70 -21.09 -0.75 9.29
N GLY A 71 -19.74 -0.86 9.20
CA GLY A 71 -18.82 0.15 9.72
C GLY A 71 -19.01 1.53 9.08
N VAL A 72 -19.27 1.60 7.78
CA VAL A 72 -19.57 2.86 7.06
C VAL A 72 -20.84 3.50 7.59
N LEU A 73 -21.94 2.71 7.75
CA LEU A 73 -23.18 3.22 8.31
C LEU A 73 -22.98 3.75 9.74
N THR A 74 -22.24 3.02 10.56
CA THR A 74 -21.90 3.41 11.93
C THR A 74 -21.13 4.71 11.97
N LEU A 75 -20.04 4.82 11.20
CA LEU A 75 -19.20 6.02 11.15
C LEU A 75 -19.98 7.25 10.69
N LEU A 76 -20.75 7.14 9.60
CA LEU A 76 -21.52 8.26 9.07
C LEU A 76 -22.61 8.72 10.02
N ARG A 77 -23.19 7.82 10.83
CA ARG A 77 -24.15 8.17 11.89
C ARG A 77 -23.44 8.85 13.08
N ASP A 78 -22.39 8.22 13.61
CA ASP A 78 -21.76 8.64 14.86
C ASP A 78 -20.93 9.92 14.68
N ASN A 79 -20.31 10.10 13.51
CA ASN A 79 -19.50 11.27 13.17
C ASN A 79 -20.20 12.25 12.20
N ALA A 80 -21.53 12.21 12.09
CA ALA A 80 -22.29 12.97 11.10
C ALA A 80 -21.93 14.47 11.07
N ALA A 81 -21.83 15.11 12.25
CA ALA A 81 -21.48 16.52 12.35
C ALA A 81 -20.06 16.80 11.84
N THR A 82 -19.08 15.97 12.21
CA THR A 82 -17.69 16.13 11.78
C THR A 82 -17.56 15.92 10.27
N VAL A 83 -18.24 14.90 9.72
CA VAL A 83 -18.27 14.58 8.30
C VAL A 83 -18.91 15.74 7.51
N ALA A 84 -20.08 16.23 7.96
CA ALA A 84 -20.75 17.34 7.30
C ALA A 84 -19.92 18.62 7.30
N ALA A 85 -19.31 18.97 8.43
CA ALA A 85 -18.44 20.15 8.53
C ALA A 85 -17.24 20.06 7.58
N ARG A 86 -16.66 18.88 7.40
CA ARG A 86 -15.54 18.65 6.49
C ARG A 86 -15.96 18.54 5.04
N ALA A 87 -17.11 17.94 4.75
CA ALA A 87 -17.64 17.80 3.40
C ALA A 87 -18.23 19.12 2.87
N GLY A 88 -18.59 20.07 3.75
CA GLY A 88 -19.33 21.28 3.44
C GLY A 88 -20.82 21.05 3.29
N ARG A 89 -21.31 19.81 3.41
CA ARG A 89 -22.72 19.40 3.33
C ARG A 89 -22.93 18.06 4.04
N PRO A 90 -24.16 17.74 4.49
CA PRO A 90 -24.45 16.43 5.04
C PRO A 90 -24.23 15.30 4.02
N ILE A 91 -23.75 14.14 4.48
CA ILE A 91 -23.70 12.89 3.72
C ILE A 91 -24.66 11.91 4.37
N ALA A 92 -25.62 11.37 3.64
CA ALA A 92 -26.66 10.52 4.17
C ALA A 92 -26.77 9.21 3.39
N VAL A 93 -26.81 8.08 4.10
CA VAL A 93 -27.17 6.80 3.49
C VAL A 93 -28.67 6.82 3.20
N THR A 94 -29.06 6.58 1.94
CA THR A 94 -30.48 6.56 1.50
C THR A 94 -30.92 5.19 1.06
N ALA A 95 -29.99 4.36 0.59
CA ALA A 95 -30.27 3.04 0.11
C ALA A 95 -29.15 2.06 0.46
N VAL A 96 -29.51 0.80 0.59
CA VAL A 96 -28.55 -0.29 0.88
C VAL A 96 -28.90 -1.52 0.06
N SER A 97 -27.88 -2.33 -0.23
CA SER A 97 -28.05 -3.66 -0.84
C SER A 97 -27.30 -4.73 -0.07
N SER A 98 -27.96 -5.84 0.19
CA SER A 98 -27.34 -7.05 0.76
C SER A 98 -28.28 -8.24 0.56
N ARG A 99 -27.70 -9.46 0.50
CA ARG A 99 -28.43 -10.71 0.25
C ARG A 99 -29.43 -11.11 1.34
N ASP A 100 -29.12 -10.82 2.58
CA ASP A 100 -29.94 -11.20 3.73
C ASP A 100 -30.39 -9.96 4.50
N ARG A 101 -31.71 -9.70 4.50
CA ARG A 101 -32.32 -8.55 5.18
C ARG A 101 -32.48 -8.80 6.67
N THR A 102 -32.52 -10.03 7.10
CA THR A 102 -32.84 -10.43 8.49
C THR A 102 -31.62 -10.45 9.40
N LYS A 103 -30.42 -10.54 8.82
CA LYS A 103 -29.17 -10.60 9.57
C LYS A 103 -28.97 -9.34 10.40
N ASP A 104 -28.79 -9.51 11.70
CA ASP A 104 -28.36 -8.40 12.57
C ASP A 104 -26.94 -7.95 12.22
N ARG A 105 -26.76 -6.66 12.03
CA ARG A 105 -25.48 -6.02 11.66
C ARG A 105 -25.01 -5.02 12.70
N GLY A 106 -25.72 -4.93 13.83
CA GLY A 106 -25.43 -3.96 14.90
C GLY A 106 -25.70 -2.50 14.48
N VAL A 107 -26.40 -2.27 13.36
CA VAL A 107 -26.76 -0.92 12.86
C VAL A 107 -28.23 -0.89 12.46
N SER A 108 -28.91 0.24 12.72
CA SER A 108 -30.29 0.42 12.27
C SER A 108 -30.35 0.66 10.76
N LEU A 109 -31.24 -0.07 10.09
CA LEU A 109 -31.55 0.10 8.67
C LEU A 109 -32.92 0.76 8.46
N SER A 110 -33.53 1.27 9.53
CA SER A 110 -34.84 1.95 9.46
C SER A 110 -34.76 3.18 8.59
N GLY A 111 -35.75 3.34 7.69
CA GLY A 111 -35.81 4.47 6.76
C GLY A 111 -34.92 4.33 5.52
N LEU A 112 -34.08 3.30 5.43
CA LEU A 112 -33.26 3.03 4.26
C LEU A 112 -34.04 2.21 3.23
N ARG A 113 -33.90 2.56 1.96
CA ARG A 113 -34.39 1.72 0.85
C ARG A 113 -33.53 0.49 0.72
N TRP A 114 -34.15 -0.68 0.66
CA TRP A 114 -33.45 -1.97 0.52
C TRP A 114 -33.55 -2.48 -0.90
N TYR A 115 -32.42 -2.96 -1.43
CA TYR A 115 -32.31 -3.65 -2.71
C TYR A 115 -31.69 -5.03 -2.51
N GLU A 116 -32.25 -6.07 -3.12
CA GLU A 116 -31.65 -7.40 -3.19
C GLU A 116 -30.54 -7.44 -4.25
N ASP A 117 -30.82 -6.85 -5.42
CA ASP A 117 -29.86 -6.65 -6.47
C ASP A 117 -29.07 -5.34 -6.25
N PRO A 118 -27.73 -5.41 -6.05
CA PRO A 118 -26.94 -4.21 -5.85
C PRO A 118 -26.92 -3.29 -7.08
N VAL A 119 -27.08 -3.82 -8.30
CA VAL A 119 -27.08 -3.00 -9.54
C VAL A 119 -28.22 -1.98 -9.54
N ALA A 120 -29.31 -2.24 -8.82
CA ALA A 120 -30.39 -1.27 -8.68
C ALA A 120 -29.96 0.06 -8.04
N LEU A 121 -28.90 0.08 -7.21
CA LEU A 121 -28.32 1.31 -6.66
C LEU A 121 -27.76 2.24 -7.74
N ALA A 122 -27.22 1.67 -8.82
CA ALA A 122 -26.71 2.44 -9.95
C ALA A 122 -27.81 3.22 -10.67
N HIS A 123 -29.05 2.73 -10.63
CA HIS A 123 -30.20 3.28 -11.34
C HIS A 123 -31.17 4.07 -10.44
N ASP A 124 -30.98 4.04 -9.11
CA ASP A 124 -31.82 4.79 -8.19
C ASP A 124 -31.58 6.31 -8.30
N PRO A 125 -32.54 7.14 -8.73
CA PRO A 125 -32.38 8.60 -8.84
C PRO A 125 -32.12 9.29 -7.48
N ASN A 126 -32.38 8.61 -6.37
CA ASN A 126 -32.14 9.12 -5.02
C ASN A 126 -30.79 8.66 -4.45
N VAL A 127 -29.90 8.12 -5.27
CA VAL A 127 -28.52 7.77 -4.93
C VAL A 127 -27.59 8.61 -5.80
N ASP A 128 -26.82 9.49 -5.18
CA ASP A 128 -25.82 10.33 -5.85
C ASP A 128 -24.49 9.60 -6.02
N ILE A 129 -24.07 8.79 -5.03
CA ILE A 129 -22.80 8.06 -5.00
C ILE A 129 -23.05 6.60 -4.61
N VAL A 130 -22.36 5.68 -5.27
CA VAL A 130 -22.36 4.26 -4.92
C VAL A 130 -21.12 3.92 -4.10
N VAL A 131 -21.32 3.26 -2.94
CA VAL A 131 -20.26 2.68 -2.12
C VAL A 131 -20.31 1.16 -2.26
N GLU A 132 -19.24 0.55 -2.79
CA GLU A 132 -19.12 -0.90 -2.99
C GLU A 132 -18.21 -1.52 -1.91
N THR A 133 -18.76 -2.46 -1.16
CA THR A 133 -18.08 -3.22 -0.10
C THR A 133 -18.46 -4.72 -0.14
N ILE A 134 -18.79 -5.24 -1.33
CA ILE A 134 -19.14 -6.65 -1.55
C ILE A 134 -17.86 -7.49 -1.68
N GLY A 135 -16.94 -7.04 -2.51
CA GLY A 135 -15.71 -7.78 -2.85
C GLY A 135 -15.89 -8.75 -4.03
N GLY A 136 -14.78 -9.36 -4.46
CA GLY A 136 -14.71 -10.26 -5.62
C GLY A 136 -14.32 -9.54 -6.91
N THR A 137 -13.85 -10.32 -7.90
CA THR A 137 -13.39 -9.78 -9.18
C THR A 137 -14.51 -9.69 -10.21
N GLU A 138 -15.52 -10.56 -10.09
CA GLU A 138 -16.62 -10.70 -11.03
C GLU A 138 -17.97 -10.66 -10.32
N GLY A 139 -19.07 -10.79 -11.08
CA GLY A 139 -20.43 -10.86 -10.57
C GLY A 139 -20.93 -9.52 -9.99
N PRO A 140 -21.77 -9.55 -8.95
CA PRO A 140 -22.56 -8.39 -8.53
C PRO A 140 -21.74 -7.14 -8.18
N ALA A 141 -20.51 -7.30 -7.67
CA ALA A 141 -19.63 -6.16 -7.37
C ALA A 141 -19.14 -5.47 -8.65
N ALA A 142 -18.63 -6.25 -9.60
CA ALA A 142 -18.15 -5.74 -10.88
C ALA A 142 -19.28 -5.12 -11.72
N GLU A 143 -20.43 -5.79 -11.76
CA GLU A 143 -21.63 -5.32 -12.47
C GLU A 143 -22.13 -3.98 -11.90
N LEU A 144 -22.21 -3.87 -10.56
CA LEU A 144 -22.59 -2.63 -9.89
C LEU A 144 -21.65 -1.48 -10.22
N VAL A 145 -20.33 -1.70 -10.09
CA VAL A 145 -19.34 -0.62 -10.32
C VAL A 145 -19.40 -0.16 -11.78
N ARG A 146 -19.45 -1.07 -12.74
CA ARG A 146 -19.59 -0.74 -14.17
C ARG A 146 -20.90 0.02 -14.44
N ALA A 147 -22.03 -0.46 -13.91
CA ALA A 147 -23.33 0.18 -14.09
C ALA A 147 -23.37 1.59 -13.49
N ALA A 148 -22.82 1.79 -12.28
CA ALA A 148 -22.78 3.08 -11.62
C ALA A 148 -21.93 4.09 -12.41
N LEU A 149 -20.72 3.71 -12.81
CA LEU A 149 -19.86 4.56 -13.64
C LEU A 149 -20.53 4.89 -14.98
N ALA A 150 -21.10 3.88 -15.66
CA ALA A 150 -21.82 4.08 -16.93
C ALA A 150 -23.04 5.02 -16.79
N ALA A 151 -23.73 4.98 -15.64
CA ALA A 151 -24.83 5.88 -15.31
C ALA A 151 -24.37 7.30 -14.88
N GLY A 152 -23.05 7.57 -14.89
CA GLY A 152 -22.50 8.87 -14.49
C GLY A 152 -22.53 9.11 -12.97
N LYS A 153 -22.50 8.04 -12.18
CA LYS A 153 -22.43 8.13 -10.71
C LYS A 153 -21.01 7.86 -10.21
N PRO A 154 -20.49 8.71 -9.31
CA PRO A 154 -19.26 8.44 -8.58
C PRO A 154 -19.33 7.12 -7.82
N VAL A 155 -18.19 6.43 -7.76
CA VAL A 155 -18.04 5.17 -7.02
C VAL A 155 -16.92 5.28 -6.00
N VAL A 156 -17.19 4.78 -4.79
CA VAL A 156 -16.17 4.53 -3.76
C VAL A 156 -16.14 3.03 -3.48
N THR A 157 -14.99 2.39 -3.68
CA THR A 157 -14.87 0.93 -3.51
C THR A 157 -13.74 0.54 -2.57
N ALA A 158 -13.95 -0.51 -1.78
CA ALA A 158 -12.92 -1.18 -0.98
C ALA A 158 -12.36 -2.45 -1.68
N ASN A 159 -12.76 -2.71 -2.93
CA ASN A 159 -12.54 -3.96 -3.63
C ASN A 159 -11.21 -3.98 -4.38
N LYS A 160 -10.15 -4.34 -3.66
CA LYS A 160 -8.80 -4.47 -4.23
C LYS A 160 -8.71 -5.49 -5.38
N ALA A 161 -9.46 -6.59 -5.28
CA ALA A 161 -9.42 -7.65 -6.29
C ALA A 161 -10.00 -7.17 -7.63
N LEU A 162 -11.14 -6.47 -7.59
CA LEU A 162 -11.75 -5.84 -8.75
C LEU A 162 -10.80 -4.83 -9.42
N LEU A 163 -10.17 -3.97 -8.61
CA LEU A 163 -9.24 -2.95 -9.12
C LEU A 163 -7.96 -3.56 -9.67
N ALA A 164 -7.42 -4.60 -9.04
CA ALA A 164 -6.22 -5.30 -9.53
C ALA A 164 -6.46 -5.98 -10.89
N THR A 165 -7.68 -6.46 -11.14
CA THR A 165 -8.05 -7.20 -12.35
C THR A 165 -8.62 -6.29 -13.44
N HIS A 166 -9.53 -5.39 -13.10
CA HIS A 166 -10.29 -4.55 -14.03
C HIS A 166 -10.03 -3.05 -13.89
N GLY A 167 -9.05 -2.66 -13.06
CA GLY A 167 -8.84 -1.25 -12.71
C GLY A 167 -8.52 -0.36 -13.92
N ALA A 168 -7.83 -0.87 -14.94
CA ALA A 168 -7.55 -0.10 -16.15
C ALA A 168 -8.86 0.23 -16.92
N GLU A 169 -9.73 -0.76 -17.12
CA GLU A 169 -11.04 -0.60 -17.75
C GLU A 169 -11.92 0.37 -16.95
N LEU A 170 -12.03 0.14 -15.65
CA LEU A 170 -12.86 0.95 -14.75
C LEU A 170 -12.36 2.40 -14.66
N GLY A 171 -11.05 2.61 -14.63
CA GLY A 171 -10.45 3.95 -14.67
C GLY A 171 -10.77 4.68 -15.97
N GLN A 172 -10.66 4.01 -17.11
CA GLN A 172 -11.03 4.55 -18.41
C GLN A 172 -12.53 4.89 -18.48
N LEU A 173 -13.39 4.01 -17.95
CA LEU A 173 -14.84 4.24 -17.91
C LEU A 173 -15.16 5.46 -17.04
N ALA A 174 -14.59 5.57 -15.84
CA ALA A 174 -14.78 6.69 -14.94
C ALA A 174 -14.36 8.03 -15.59
N GLU A 175 -13.18 8.09 -16.20
CA GLU A 175 -12.70 9.28 -16.90
C GLU A 175 -13.58 9.65 -18.10
N SER A 176 -14.00 8.67 -18.90
CA SER A 176 -14.89 8.92 -20.05
C SER A 176 -16.24 9.49 -19.67
N ARG A 177 -16.70 9.21 -18.46
CA ARG A 177 -17.96 9.74 -17.89
C ARG A 177 -17.74 10.98 -17.04
N GLY A 178 -16.51 11.39 -16.78
CA GLY A 178 -16.18 12.55 -15.96
C GLY A 178 -16.58 12.38 -14.48
N VAL A 179 -16.61 11.14 -13.97
CA VAL A 179 -17.00 10.83 -12.59
C VAL A 179 -15.87 10.21 -11.79
N PRO A 180 -15.77 10.50 -10.48
CA PRO A 180 -14.75 9.89 -9.60
C PRO A 180 -14.94 8.38 -9.42
N LEU A 181 -13.82 7.65 -9.48
CA LEU A 181 -13.65 6.32 -8.93
C LEU A 181 -12.60 6.40 -7.81
N MET A 182 -13.04 6.28 -6.57
CA MET A 182 -12.20 6.43 -5.38
C MET A 182 -12.07 5.10 -4.65
N PHE A 183 -10.88 4.82 -4.09
CA PHE A 183 -10.57 3.50 -3.56
C PHE A 183 -9.52 3.49 -2.45
N GLU A 184 -9.47 4.54 -1.62
CA GLU A 184 -8.54 4.58 -0.47
C GLU A 184 -8.64 3.33 0.39
N ALA A 185 -9.85 2.83 0.60
CA ALA A 185 -10.13 1.65 1.40
C ALA A 185 -9.63 0.32 0.79
N ALA A 186 -9.25 0.30 -0.48
CA ALA A 186 -8.82 -0.93 -1.16
C ALA A 186 -7.40 -1.35 -0.77
N VAL A 187 -6.55 -0.40 -0.32
CA VAL A 187 -5.16 -0.68 0.04
C VAL A 187 -4.85 -0.18 1.44
N ALA A 188 -4.31 -1.08 2.28
CA ALA A 188 -3.86 -0.78 3.64
C ALA A 188 -4.93 -0.15 4.56
N GLY A 189 -6.21 -0.38 4.29
CA GLY A 189 -7.35 -0.08 5.15
C GLY A 189 -7.42 1.38 5.63
N GLY A 190 -7.01 1.63 6.86
CA GLY A 190 -7.05 2.96 7.47
C GLY A 190 -5.84 3.85 7.19
N ILE A 191 -4.83 3.33 6.48
CA ILE A 191 -3.63 4.09 6.10
C ILE A 191 -3.95 4.88 4.82
N PRO A 192 -3.76 6.22 4.78
CA PRO A 192 -4.06 7.03 3.59
C PRO A 192 -2.97 6.89 2.51
N ALA A 193 -2.76 5.65 2.02
CA ALA A 193 -1.68 5.31 1.11
C ALA A 193 -1.96 5.77 -0.33
N ILE A 194 -3.20 5.62 -0.78
CA ILE A 194 -3.62 6.02 -2.13
C ILE A 194 -3.53 7.54 -2.28
N LYS A 195 -4.09 8.30 -1.33
CA LYS A 195 -4.05 9.77 -1.34
C LYS A 195 -2.63 10.29 -1.17
N ALA A 196 -1.82 9.62 -0.35
CA ALA A 196 -0.41 9.99 -0.22
C ALA A 196 0.30 9.90 -1.57
N LEU A 197 0.19 8.80 -2.29
CA LEU A 197 0.85 8.62 -3.60
C LEU A 197 0.22 9.51 -4.68
N ARG A 198 -1.13 9.51 -4.78
CA ARG A 198 -1.85 10.16 -5.87
C ARG A 198 -1.85 11.69 -5.76
N GLU A 199 -1.84 12.22 -4.54
CA GLU A 199 -2.03 13.64 -4.25
C GLU A 199 -0.85 14.24 -3.49
N GLY A 200 -0.49 13.67 -2.34
CA GLY A 200 0.53 14.23 -1.45
C GLY A 200 1.94 14.18 -2.01
N LEU A 201 2.27 13.13 -2.76
CA LEU A 201 3.57 12.90 -3.35
C LEU A 201 3.61 13.13 -4.88
N ALA A 202 2.53 13.65 -5.46
CA ALA A 202 2.34 13.78 -6.91
C ALA A 202 3.44 14.60 -7.63
N ALA A 203 4.17 15.45 -6.90
CA ALA A 203 5.27 16.25 -7.45
C ALA A 203 6.62 15.51 -7.49
N ASN A 204 6.68 14.28 -7.01
CA ASN A 204 7.92 13.52 -6.90
C ASN A 204 7.99 12.42 -7.95
N ASP A 205 9.21 12.15 -8.39
CA ASP A 205 9.51 10.95 -9.14
C ASP A 205 9.74 9.78 -8.17
N ILE A 206 8.71 8.92 -8.05
CA ILE A 206 8.77 7.78 -7.13
C ILE A 206 9.64 6.69 -7.73
N SER A 207 10.70 6.32 -7.04
CA SER A 207 11.63 5.26 -7.45
C SER A 207 11.23 3.89 -6.90
N ARG A 208 10.63 3.87 -5.68
CA ARG A 208 10.25 2.62 -5.02
C ARG A 208 9.03 2.83 -4.11
N VAL A 209 8.13 1.85 -4.14
CA VAL A 209 7.09 1.67 -3.11
C VAL A 209 7.23 0.26 -2.54
N LEU A 210 7.21 0.14 -1.23
CA LEU A 210 7.21 -1.15 -0.56
C LEU A 210 6.30 -1.12 0.66
N GLY A 211 5.85 -2.30 1.10
CA GLY A 211 4.99 -2.33 2.27
C GLY A 211 4.75 -3.72 2.87
N ILE A 212 4.38 -3.71 4.14
CA ILE A 212 3.69 -4.82 4.80
C ILE A 212 2.21 -4.62 4.51
N LEU A 213 1.69 -5.33 3.50
CA LEU A 213 0.36 -5.12 2.94
C LEU A 213 -0.68 -6.14 3.45
N ASN A 214 -0.23 -7.17 4.21
CA ASN A 214 -1.10 -8.19 4.79
C ASN A 214 -0.84 -8.32 6.30
N GLY A 215 -1.86 -7.98 7.11
CA GLY A 215 -1.77 -8.01 8.57
C GLY A 215 -1.72 -9.43 9.14
N THR A 216 -2.40 -10.40 8.52
CA THR A 216 -2.41 -11.82 8.92
C THR A 216 -1.01 -12.41 8.85
N CYS A 217 -0.33 -12.25 7.73
CA CYS A 217 1.06 -12.70 7.56
C CYS A 217 2.01 -12.01 8.53
N ASN A 218 1.87 -10.69 8.74
CA ASN A 218 2.71 -9.98 9.68
C ASN A 218 2.50 -10.46 11.12
N TYR A 219 1.25 -10.74 11.51
CA TYR A 219 0.93 -11.33 12.81
C TYR A 219 1.58 -12.71 12.99
N ILE A 220 1.46 -13.60 11.99
CA ILE A 220 2.03 -14.94 12.02
C ILE A 220 3.55 -14.87 12.19
N LEU A 221 4.26 -14.11 11.34
CA LEU A 221 5.72 -13.95 11.41
C LEU A 221 6.18 -13.30 12.73
N THR A 222 5.39 -12.35 13.28
CA THR A 222 5.66 -11.75 14.59
C THR A 222 5.53 -12.79 15.70
N THR A 223 4.46 -13.59 15.70
CA THR A 223 4.21 -14.64 16.69
C THR A 223 5.27 -15.73 16.65
N MET A 224 5.66 -16.17 15.43
CA MET A 224 6.77 -17.13 15.23
C MET A 224 8.06 -16.60 15.87
N ARG A 225 8.40 -15.33 15.62
CA ARG A 225 9.59 -14.68 16.17
C ARG A 225 9.57 -14.56 17.70
N GLU A 226 8.46 -14.08 18.25
CA GLU A 226 8.38 -13.73 19.67
C GLU A 226 8.25 -14.96 20.58
N ARG A 227 7.65 -16.02 20.05
CA ARG A 227 7.34 -17.22 20.85
C ARG A 227 8.10 -18.47 20.39
N GLY A 228 8.94 -18.36 19.37
CA GLY A 228 9.70 -19.50 18.82
C GLY A 228 8.81 -20.61 18.26
N ARG A 229 7.61 -20.26 17.74
CA ARG A 229 6.63 -21.22 17.23
C ARG A 229 6.82 -21.48 15.75
N GLU A 230 6.45 -22.68 15.32
CA GLU A 230 6.38 -23.02 13.90
C GLU A 230 5.16 -22.38 13.23
N PHE A 231 5.21 -22.28 11.91
CA PHE A 231 4.17 -21.64 11.08
C PHE A 231 2.76 -22.18 11.38
N ALA A 232 2.61 -23.50 11.47
CA ALA A 232 1.30 -24.13 11.68
C ALA A 232 0.66 -23.73 13.03
N GLU A 233 1.46 -23.62 14.09
CA GLU A 233 0.98 -23.20 15.42
C GLU A 233 0.60 -21.72 15.44
N ALA A 234 1.41 -20.87 14.83
CA ALA A 234 1.13 -19.44 14.74
C ALA A 234 -0.11 -19.16 13.87
N LEU A 235 -0.30 -19.92 12.79
CA LEU A 235 -1.51 -19.85 11.96
C LEU A 235 -2.75 -20.27 12.74
N ALA A 236 -2.70 -21.39 13.47
CA ALA A 236 -3.85 -21.84 14.29
C ALA A 236 -4.24 -20.80 15.36
N GLU A 237 -3.25 -20.12 15.95
CA GLU A 237 -3.53 -19.01 16.87
C GLU A 237 -4.19 -17.82 16.15
N ALA A 238 -3.70 -17.44 14.98
CA ALA A 238 -4.29 -16.37 14.16
C ALA A 238 -5.75 -16.67 13.79
N GLN A 239 -6.06 -17.93 13.44
CA GLN A 239 -7.44 -18.38 13.15
C GLN A 239 -8.32 -18.29 14.40
N LYS A 240 -7.82 -18.74 15.55
CA LYS A 240 -8.57 -18.66 16.82
C LYS A 240 -8.89 -17.22 17.23
N LEU A 241 -8.01 -16.28 16.92
CA LEU A 241 -8.19 -14.84 17.19
C LEU A 241 -9.00 -14.12 16.11
N GLY A 242 -9.37 -14.81 15.02
CA GLY A 242 -10.14 -14.22 13.93
C GLY A 242 -9.31 -13.33 12.99
N TYR A 243 -7.98 -13.45 13.02
CA TYR A 243 -7.06 -12.76 12.10
C TYR A 243 -6.88 -13.52 10.79
N ALA A 244 -7.09 -14.84 10.79
CA ALA A 244 -7.09 -15.69 9.60
C ALA A 244 -8.42 -16.43 9.48
N GLU A 245 -8.89 -16.62 8.27
CA GLU A 245 -10.07 -17.42 7.95
C GLU A 245 -9.73 -18.93 7.98
N ALA A 246 -10.77 -19.79 7.86
CA ALA A 246 -10.58 -21.24 7.81
C ALA A 246 -9.71 -21.66 6.61
N ASP A 247 -9.90 -21.05 5.44
CA ASP A 247 -8.96 -21.12 4.33
C ASP A 247 -8.12 -19.83 4.29
N PRO A 248 -6.87 -19.87 4.79
CA PRO A 248 -6.02 -18.70 4.86
C PRO A 248 -5.20 -18.45 3.59
N SER A 249 -5.38 -19.27 2.53
CA SER A 249 -4.50 -19.31 1.36
C SER A 249 -4.35 -17.95 0.69
N PHE A 250 -5.44 -17.18 0.59
CA PHE A 250 -5.43 -15.85 -0.01
C PHE A 250 -4.46 -14.89 0.69
N ASP A 251 -4.32 -15.01 2.02
CA ASP A 251 -3.40 -14.23 2.83
C ASP A 251 -2.00 -14.83 2.82
N VAL A 252 -1.87 -16.10 3.28
CA VAL A 252 -0.55 -16.68 3.57
C VAL A 252 0.27 -17.01 2.32
N ASP A 253 -0.38 -17.16 1.16
CA ASP A 253 0.27 -17.34 -0.13
C ASP A 253 0.59 -16.01 -0.84
N GLY A 254 0.25 -14.85 -0.21
CA GLY A 254 0.66 -13.52 -0.64
C GLY A 254 -0.25 -12.85 -1.66
N VAL A 255 -1.37 -13.47 -2.06
CA VAL A 255 -2.26 -12.97 -3.13
C VAL A 255 -2.93 -11.65 -2.72
N ASP A 256 -3.40 -11.52 -1.47
CA ASP A 256 -3.95 -10.28 -0.93
C ASP A 256 -2.95 -9.12 -1.04
N ALA A 257 -1.70 -9.37 -0.65
CA ALA A 257 -0.64 -8.36 -0.74
C ALA A 257 -0.31 -8.00 -2.20
N ALA A 258 -0.38 -8.97 -3.12
CA ALA A 258 -0.11 -8.76 -4.54
C ALA A 258 -1.18 -7.89 -5.22
N HIS A 259 -2.47 -8.07 -4.91
CA HIS A 259 -3.52 -7.17 -5.38
C HIS A 259 -3.27 -5.72 -4.96
N LYS A 260 -2.94 -5.51 -3.69
CA LYS A 260 -2.64 -4.18 -3.15
C LYS A 260 -1.40 -3.57 -3.78
N LEU A 261 -0.34 -4.38 -3.98
CA LEU A 261 0.89 -3.93 -4.61
C LEU A 261 0.68 -3.50 -6.06
N ALA A 262 -0.13 -4.24 -6.84
CA ALA A 262 -0.44 -3.89 -8.22
C ALA A 262 -1.09 -2.48 -8.32
N ILE A 263 -2.00 -2.17 -7.38
CA ILE A 263 -2.65 -0.86 -7.28
C ILE A 263 -1.62 0.23 -6.91
N LEU A 264 -0.78 -0.03 -5.90
CA LEU A 264 0.25 0.93 -5.47
C LEU A 264 1.27 1.19 -6.59
N ALA A 265 1.69 0.16 -7.33
CA ALA A 265 2.61 0.30 -8.45
C ALA A 265 2.01 1.11 -9.60
N ALA A 266 0.72 0.95 -9.89
CA ALA A 266 0.02 1.74 -10.89
C ALA A 266 0.04 3.23 -10.54
N LEU A 267 -0.25 3.57 -9.28
CA LEU A 267 -0.25 4.95 -8.79
C LEU A 267 1.16 5.55 -8.74
N ALA A 268 2.12 4.80 -8.20
CA ALA A 268 3.49 5.29 -7.98
C ALA A 268 4.22 5.58 -9.31
N PHE A 269 3.95 4.79 -10.35
CA PHE A 269 4.69 4.88 -11.61
C PHE A 269 3.83 5.36 -12.78
N GLY A 270 2.57 5.75 -12.54
CA GLY A 270 1.64 6.22 -13.57
C GLY A 270 1.49 5.21 -14.71
N ARG A 271 1.26 3.93 -14.41
CA ARG A 271 1.10 2.84 -15.38
C ARG A 271 -0.25 2.14 -15.22
N PRO A 272 -0.72 1.39 -16.24
CA PRO A 272 -1.87 0.52 -16.06
C PRO A 272 -1.64 -0.48 -14.93
N VAL A 273 -2.70 -0.82 -14.19
CA VAL A 273 -2.64 -1.89 -13.21
C VAL A 273 -2.34 -3.21 -13.91
N ASP A 274 -1.37 -3.94 -13.41
CA ASP A 274 -0.90 -5.19 -13.97
C ASP A 274 -0.63 -6.20 -12.85
N PHE A 275 -1.67 -6.90 -12.41
CA PHE A 275 -1.56 -7.93 -11.39
C PHE A 275 -0.80 -9.16 -11.91
N GLY A 276 -0.95 -9.48 -13.21
CA GLY A 276 -0.27 -10.64 -13.82
C GLY A 276 1.25 -10.55 -13.81
N ALA A 277 1.79 -9.33 -13.73
CA ALA A 277 3.24 -9.11 -13.64
C ALA A 277 3.81 -9.23 -12.22
N VAL A 278 2.98 -9.34 -11.20
CA VAL A 278 3.45 -9.43 -9.81
C VAL A 278 3.94 -10.85 -9.53
N HIS A 279 5.24 -10.98 -9.22
CA HIS A 279 5.77 -12.24 -8.69
C HIS A 279 5.29 -12.44 -7.25
N VAL A 280 4.77 -13.64 -6.92
CA VAL A 280 4.15 -13.91 -5.62
C VAL A 280 4.72 -15.17 -4.98
N GLU A 281 5.25 -15.03 -3.77
CA GLU A 281 5.63 -16.13 -2.87
C GLU A 281 5.07 -15.83 -1.47
N GLY A 282 4.42 -16.82 -0.85
CA GLY A 282 3.86 -16.72 0.49
C GLY A 282 4.86 -17.05 1.61
N ILE A 283 4.33 -17.15 2.84
CA ILE A 283 5.15 -17.35 4.05
C ILE A 283 5.20 -18.80 4.54
N ARG A 284 4.55 -19.75 3.85
CA ARG A 284 4.46 -21.16 4.32
C ARG A 284 5.80 -21.84 4.47
N SER A 285 6.80 -21.45 3.69
CA SER A 285 8.17 -22.03 3.72
C SER A 285 9.08 -21.43 4.78
N VAL A 286 8.65 -20.37 5.47
CA VAL A 286 9.45 -19.72 6.52
C VAL A 286 9.38 -20.56 7.80
N SER A 287 10.53 -21.04 8.29
CA SER A 287 10.63 -21.81 9.53
C SER A 287 10.98 -20.92 10.73
N ALA A 288 10.71 -21.42 11.93
CA ALA A 288 11.17 -20.79 13.18
C ALA A 288 12.70 -20.67 13.24
N LEU A 289 13.40 -21.67 12.67
CA LEU A 289 14.85 -21.65 12.58
C LEU A 289 15.36 -20.51 11.69
N ASP A 290 14.73 -20.27 10.51
CA ASP A 290 15.10 -19.16 9.64
C ASP A 290 14.89 -17.81 10.33
N ILE A 291 13.81 -17.66 11.08
CA ILE A 291 13.53 -16.44 11.86
C ILE A 291 14.58 -16.21 12.96
N ALA A 292 14.97 -17.25 13.67
CA ALA A 292 16.00 -17.17 14.71
C ALA A 292 17.35 -16.75 14.11
N LEU A 293 17.79 -17.44 13.05
CA LEU A 293 19.07 -17.19 12.38
C LEU A 293 19.09 -15.79 11.71
N ALA A 294 17.98 -15.36 11.12
CA ALA A 294 17.84 -13.99 10.61
C ALA A 294 18.02 -12.95 11.73
N GLY A 295 17.43 -13.22 12.92
CA GLY A 295 17.60 -12.36 14.10
C GLY A 295 19.05 -12.23 14.54
N GLU A 296 19.80 -13.30 14.54
CA GLU A 296 21.23 -13.33 14.87
C GLU A 296 22.09 -12.54 13.87
N LEU A 297 21.69 -12.59 12.58
CA LEU A 297 22.35 -11.83 11.52
C LEU A 297 21.93 -10.34 11.49
N GLY A 298 21.05 -9.90 12.41
CA GLY A 298 20.61 -8.49 12.50
C GLY A 298 19.44 -8.15 11.58
N TYR A 299 18.65 -9.15 11.16
CA TYR A 299 17.49 -8.98 10.27
C TYR A 299 16.18 -9.38 10.95
N ARG A 300 15.07 -8.94 10.31
CA ARG A 300 13.71 -9.43 10.54
C ARG A 300 13.16 -10.00 9.25
N ILE A 301 12.43 -11.11 9.32
CA ILE A 301 11.70 -11.64 8.16
C ILE A 301 10.32 -11.01 8.12
N LYS A 302 9.98 -10.38 7.00
CA LYS A 302 8.68 -9.77 6.71
C LYS A 302 8.19 -10.23 5.35
N LEU A 303 6.87 -10.38 5.18
CA LEU A 303 6.28 -10.49 3.84
C LEU A 303 6.16 -9.07 3.27
N LEU A 304 6.96 -8.75 2.28
CA LEU A 304 6.94 -7.43 1.65
C LEU A 304 6.35 -7.49 0.22
N GLY A 305 5.45 -6.55 -0.07
CA GLY A 305 5.19 -6.13 -1.44
C GLY A 305 6.19 -5.06 -1.81
N ILE A 306 6.86 -5.21 -2.95
CA ILE A 306 7.90 -4.28 -3.42
C ILE A 306 7.64 -3.98 -4.90
N ALA A 307 7.50 -2.70 -5.22
CA ALA A 307 7.46 -2.18 -6.57
C ALA A 307 8.62 -1.20 -6.75
N ARG A 308 9.50 -1.44 -7.72
CA ARG A 308 10.70 -0.63 -7.96
C ARG A 308 10.85 -0.31 -9.43
N ARG A 309 11.13 0.96 -9.75
CA ARG A 309 11.53 1.36 -11.09
C ARG A 309 13.03 1.13 -11.28
N THR A 310 13.38 0.58 -12.41
CA THR A 310 14.76 0.38 -12.87
C THR A 310 14.90 0.93 -14.30
N ASP A 311 16.12 0.98 -14.81
CA ASP A 311 16.37 1.42 -16.19
C ASP A 311 15.67 0.52 -17.23
N GLY A 312 15.41 -0.74 -16.89
CA GLY A 312 14.78 -1.70 -17.81
C GLY A 312 13.25 -1.78 -17.68
N GLY A 313 12.62 -1.11 -16.71
CA GLY A 313 11.17 -1.21 -16.45
C GLY A 313 10.82 -1.28 -14.98
N ILE A 314 9.70 -1.93 -14.65
CA ILE A 314 9.17 -2.02 -13.30
C ILE A 314 9.26 -3.45 -12.78
N GLU A 315 9.90 -3.63 -11.63
CA GLU A 315 9.85 -4.85 -10.83
C GLU A 315 8.66 -4.78 -9.87
N THR A 316 7.84 -5.83 -9.84
CA THR A 316 6.76 -5.98 -8.86
C THR A 316 6.80 -7.37 -8.26
N ARG A 317 6.94 -7.47 -6.93
CA ARG A 317 7.10 -8.75 -6.25
C ARG A 317 6.55 -8.75 -4.82
N VAL A 318 5.99 -9.86 -4.39
CA VAL A 318 5.57 -10.14 -3.02
C VAL A 318 6.27 -11.43 -2.59
N HIS A 319 7.08 -11.37 -1.56
CA HIS A 319 7.77 -12.54 -1.01
C HIS A 319 8.30 -12.26 0.40
N PRO A 320 8.65 -13.31 1.18
CA PRO A 320 9.41 -13.14 2.42
C PRO A 320 10.74 -12.46 2.14
N CYS A 321 11.06 -11.46 2.95
CA CYS A 321 12.32 -10.70 2.87
C CYS A 321 13.00 -10.63 4.22
N MET A 322 14.32 -10.72 4.23
CA MET A 322 15.14 -10.29 5.35
C MET A 322 15.35 -8.78 5.28
N VAL A 323 14.91 -8.07 6.31
CA VAL A 323 14.98 -6.60 6.42
C VAL A 323 15.90 -6.24 7.58
N PRO A 324 16.90 -5.34 7.41
CA PRO A 324 17.74 -4.89 8.50
C PRO A 324 16.92 -4.33 9.66
N VAL A 325 17.23 -4.71 10.90
CA VAL A 325 16.49 -4.28 12.11
C VAL A 325 16.50 -2.75 12.32
N ALA A 326 17.47 -2.07 11.71
CA ALA A 326 17.57 -0.61 11.74
C ALA A 326 16.49 0.07 10.87
N HIS A 327 15.97 -0.62 9.86
CA HIS A 327 14.96 -0.05 8.98
C HIS A 327 13.59 0.03 9.68
N PRO A 328 12.83 1.16 9.57
CA PRO A 328 11.55 1.32 10.28
C PRO A 328 10.55 0.19 10.02
N ILE A 329 10.42 -0.30 8.79
CA ILE A 329 9.46 -1.36 8.43
C ILE A 329 9.75 -2.69 9.14
N ALA A 330 10.98 -2.95 9.56
CA ALA A 330 11.34 -4.15 10.32
C ALA A 330 10.67 -4.21 11.69
N ARG A 331 10.26 -3.04 12.23
CA ARG A 331 9.67 -2.88 13.56
C ARG A 331 8.15 -2.84 13.55
N VAL A 332 7.54 -2.90 12.39
CA VAL A 332 6.06 -2.98 12.26
C VAL A 332 5.62 -4.40 12.58
N ASP A 333 5.04 -4.61 13.74
CA ASP A 333 4.71 -5.92 14.29
C ASP A 333 3.19 -6.16 14.42
N GLY A 334 2.79 -7.39 14.73
CA GLY A 334 1.41 -7.80 14.92
C GLY A 334 0.57 -7.63 13.65
N VAL A 335 -0.64 -7.09 13.78
CA VAL A 335 -1.59 -6.92 12.66
C VAL A 335 -1.41 -5.61 11.89
N PHE A 336 -0.39 -4.82 12.22
CA PHE A 336 -0.17 -3.53 11.57
C PHE A 336 0.39 -3.70 10.16
N ASN A 337 -0.03 -2.78 9.29
CA ASN A 337 0.48 -2.62 7.94
C ASN A 337 1.35 -1.37 7.88
N ALA A 338 2.24 -1.31 6.89
CA ALA A 338 2.99 -0.11 6.57
C ALA A 338 3.19 0.01 5.07
N VAL A 339 3.20 1.25 4.58
CA VAL A 339 3.56 1.60 3.22
C VAL A 339 4.72 2.58 3.27
N VAL A 340 5.76 2.30 2.51
CA VAL A 340 6.93 3.17 2.36
C VAL A 340 6.99 3.60 0.90
N ALA A 341 7.10 4.91 0.66
CA ALA A 341 7.36 5.47 -0.65
C ALA A 341 8.70 6.22 -0.64
N GLU A 342 9.48 6.07 -1.68
CA GLU A 342 10.75 6.77 -1.85
C GLU A 342 10.69 7.60 -3.13
N GLY A 343 10.84 8.90 -2.99
CA GLY A 343 10.82 9.88 -4.08
C GLY A 343 12.09 10.73 -4.09
N ASP A 344 12.36 11.35 -5.23
CA ASP A 344 13.58 12.13 -5.50
C ASP A 344 13.72 13.36 -4.58
N PHE A 345 12.69 14.17 -4.41
CA PHE A 345 12.73 15.35 -3.55
C PHE A 345 12.29 15.09 -2.11
N VAL A 346 11.26 14.28 -1.93
CA VAL A 346 10.69 14.01 -0.60
C VAL A 346 11.54 13.05 0.23
N GLY A 347 12.38 12.25 -0.42
CA GLY A 347 13.09 11.14 0.21
C GLY A 347 12.13 10.02 0.61
N ARG A 348 12.33 9.47 1.81
CA ARG A 348 11.53 8.35 2.32
C ARG A 348 10.36 8.84 3.15
N VAL A 349 9.16 8.39 2.81
CA VAL A 349 7.92 8.56 3.58
C VAL A 349 7.44 7.21 4.08
N VAL A 350 7.10 7.10 5.37
CA VAL A 350 6.60 5.87 6.00
C VAL A 350 5.22 6.16 6.58
N LEU A 351 4.25 5.34 6.21
CA LEU A 351 2.88 5.36 6.72
C LEU A 351 2.60 4.03 7.40
N GLU A 352 2.17 4.06 8.66
CA GLU A 352 1.87 2.87 9.45
C GLU A 352 0.47 2.97 10.06
N GLY A 353 -0.23 1.86 10.16
CA GLY A 353 -1.55 1.83 10.78
C GLY A 353 -2.23 0.48 10.67
N ARG A 354 -3.52 0.43 11.03
CA ARG A 354 -4.33 -0.77 10.86
C ARG A 354 -4.73 -0.96 9.41
N GLY A 355 -4.30 -2.07 8.81
CA GLY A 355 -4.51 -2.39 7.40
C GLY A 355 -5.90 -2.94 7.05
N ALA A 356 -6.71 -3.28 8.06
CA ALA A 356 -8.05 -3.84 7.89
C ALA A 356 -8.92 -3.56 9.12
N GLY A 357 -10.22 -3.89 9.02
CA GLY A 357 -11.19 -3.76 10.10
C GLY A 357 -12.31 -2.77 9.79
N ALA A 358 -13.44 -2.89 10.48
CA ALA A 358 -14.63 -2.07 10.25
C ALA A 358 -14.34 -0.57 10.30
N GLY A 359 -13.76 -0.09 11.39
CA GLY A 359 -13.48 1.33 11.61
C GLY A 359 -12.42 1.90 10.65
N PRO A 360 -11.22 1.32 10.53
CA PRO A 360 -10.19 1.80 9.62
C PRO A 360 -10.66 1.90 8.17
N THR A 361 -11.31 0.85 7.65
CA THR A 361 -11.80 0.82 6.26
C THR A 361 -12.95 1.80 6.04
N ALA A 362 -13.87 1.93 7.01
CA ALA A 362 -14.95 2.93 6.96
C ALA A 362 -14.39 4.36 6.97
N SER A 363 -13.32 4.62 7.72
CA SER A 363 -12.64 5.92 7.76
C SER A 363 -12.09 6.31 6.38
N ALA A 364 -11.47 5.38 5.66
CA ALA A 364 -10.96 5.60 4.31
C ALA A 364 -12.11 5.88 3.31
N ILE A 365 -13.20 5.08 3.38
CA ILE A 365 -14.40 5.32 2.55
C ILE A 365 -15.00 6.71 2.84
N ALA A 366 -15.13 7.07 4.12
CA ALA A 366 -15.67 8.38 4.49
C ALA A 366 -14.77 9.53 4.01
N ALA A 367 -13.45 9.36 4.00
CA ALA A 367 -12.52 10.35 3.46
C ALA A 367 -12.71 10.54 1.95
N ASP A 368 -12.95 9.46 1.19
CA ASP A 368 -13.26 9.52 -0.24
C ASP A 368 -14.60 10.20 -0.51
N LEU A 369 -15.63 9.88 0.27
CA LEU A 369 -16.94 10.54 0.20
C LEU A 369 -16.85 12.06 0.46
N ILE A 370 -16.01 12.46 1.44
CA ILE A 370 -15.76 13.88 1.75
C ILE A 370 -15.10 14.59 0.54
N ASP A 371 -14.14 13.97 -0.12
CA ASP A 371 -13.48 14.58 -1.27
C ASP A 371 -14.42 14.71 -2.47
N ILE A 372 -15.25 13.70 -2.73
CA ILE A 372 -16.29 13.79 -3.75
C ILE A 372 -17.28 14.91 -3.41
N ALA A 373 -17.74 15.03 -2.15
CA ALA A 373 -18.65 16.06 -1.70
C ALA A 373 -18.08 17.48 -1.90
N ARG A 374 -16.76 17.64 -1.80
CA ARG A 374 -16.02 18.88 -2.08
C ARG A 374 -15.78 19.16 -3.57
N GLY A 375 -16.22 18.27 -4.46
CA GLY A 375 -15.97 18.38 -5.89
C GLY A 375 -14.52 18.14 -6.30
N ARG A 376 -13.74 17.44 -5.48
CA ARG A 376 -12.36 17.10 -5.84
C ARG A 376 -12.34 15.98 -6.86
N HIS A 377 -11.70 16.25 -7.99
CA HIS A 377 -11.48 15.29 -9.06
C HIS A 377 -9.99 15.14 -9.32
N THR A 378 -9.48 13.94 -9.12
CA THR A 378 -8.12 13.56 -9.50
C THR A 378 -8.21 12.41 -10.50
N PRO A 379 -7.29 12.32 -11.48
CA PRO A 379 -7.20 11.14 -12.33
C PRO A 379 -7.14 9.88 -11.50
N VAL A 380 -7.82 8.82 -11.92
CA VAL A 380 -7.99 7.58 -11.15
C VAL A 380 -6.62 7.00 -10.73
N TRP A 381 -5.65 7.03 -11.64
CA TRP A 381 -4.30 6.49 -11.45
C TRP A 381 -3.22 7.57 -11.23
N GLY A 382 -3.61 8.76 -10.76
CA GLY A 382 -2.69 9.87 -10.53
C GLY A 382 -2.34 10.68 -11.78
N VAL A 383 -2.45 10.07 -12.96
CA VAL A 383 -2.32 10.68 -14.29
C VAL A 383 -3.51 10.25 -15.16
N ALA A 384 -3.85 11.04 -16.17
CA ALA A 384 -4.92 10.69 -17.11
C ALA A 384 -4.60 9.36 -17.82
N ASN A 385 -5.62 8.55 -18.13
CA ASN A 385 -5.44 7.23 -18.75
C ASN A 385 -4.61 7.28 -20.04
N GLY A 386 -4.77 8.33 -20.85
CA GLY A 386 -4.01 8.53 -22.08
C GLY A 386 -2.53 8.88 -21.86
N ALA A 387 -2.11 9.20 -20.64
CA ALA A 387 -0.75 9.54 -20.25
C ALA A 387 -0.09 8.44 -19.41
N LEU A 388 -0.74 7.29 -19.22
CA LEU A 388 -0.17 6.17 -18.48
C LEU A 388 1.10 5.64 -19.19
N SER A 389 2.13 5.37 -18.40
CA SER A 389 3.43 4.89 -18.88
C SER A 389 3.34 3.46 -19.41
N ALA A 390 4.05 3.20 -20.53
CA ALA A 390 4.19 1.86 -21.11
C ALA A 390 5.44 1.11 -20.64
N LEU A 391 6.01 1.45 -19.48
CA LEU A 391 7.19 0.77 -18.94
C LEU A 391 6.93 -0.73 -18.77
N PRO A 392 7.80 -1.61 -19.30
CA PRO A 392 7.60 -3.05 -19.24
C PRO A 392 7.76 -3.58 -17.82
N ALA A 393 7.13 -4.72 -17.54
CA ALA A 393 7.40 -5.50 -16.35
C ALA A 393 8.72 -6.24 -16.47
N ILE A 394 9.52 -6.27 -15.40
CA ILE A 394 10.76 -7.03 -15.32
C ILE A 394 10.47 -8.38 -14.68
N PRO A 395 10.80 -9.50 -15.34
CA PRO A 395 10.66 -10.83 -14.76
C PRO A 395 11.53 -11.00 -13.52
N MET A 396 11.04 -11.81 -12.56
CA MET A 396 11.72 -12.04 -11.28
C MET A 396 13.14 -12.60 -11.46
N GLU A 397 13.36 -13.41 -12.48
CA GLU A 397 14.67 -14.03 -12.80
C GLU A 397 15.77 -13.01 -13.06
N LYS A 398 15.40 -11.79 -13.47
CA LYS A 398 16.35 -10.70 -13.71
C LYS A 398 16.58 -9.81 -12.48
N ARG A 399 15.90 -10.07 -11.36
CA ARG A 399 16.18 -9.34 -10.12
C ARG A 399 17.62 -9.52 -9.71
N ILE A 400 18.27 -8.43 -9.34
CA ILE A 400 19.61 -8.42 -8.74
C ILE A 400 19.48 -8.05 -7.27
N GLY A 401 20.10 -8.85 -6.39
CA GLY A 401 20.11 -8.59 -4.94
C GLY A 401 20.80 -9.71 -4.16
N ALA A 402 20.94 -9.48 -2.87
CA ALA A 402 21.54 -10.42 -1.93
C ALA A 402 20.55 -11.49 -1.46
N TYR A 403 21.08 -12.61 -0.98
CA TYR A 403 20.31 -13.78 -0.57
C TYR A 403 20.83 -14.37 0.73
N TYR A 404 19.92 -14.89 1.51
CA TYR A 404 20.12 -15.82 2.60
C TYR A 404 19.77 -17.22 2.10
N LEU A 405 20.68 -18.17 2.33
CA LEU A 405 20.52 -19.59 2.06
C LEU A 405 20.69 -20.36 3.37
N ARG A 406 19.73 -21.21 3.71
CA ARG A 406 19.92 -22.23 4.76
C ARG A 406 19.92 -23.61 4.11
N LEU A 407 21.01 -24.33 4.35
CA LEU A 407 21.22 -25.70 3.89
C LEU A 407 21.24 -26.62 5.11
N MET A 408 20.49 -27.71 5.06
CA MET A 408 20.66 -28.81 6.00
C MET A 408 21.58 -29.86 5.37
N VAL A 409 22.80 -29.97 5.89
CA VAL A 409 23.83 -30.79 5.29
C VAL A 409 24.40 -31.82 6.28
N LEU A 410 24.87 -32.97 5.78
CA LEU A 410 25.62 -33.90 6.57
C LEU A 410 26.96 -33.27 7.00
N ASP A 411 27.29 -33.33 8.30
CA ASP A 411 28.55 -32.80 8.83
C ASP A 411 29.73 -33.72 8.40
N ARG A 412 30.21 -33.47 7.16
CA ARG A 412 31.33 -34.21 6.55
C ARG A 412 32.32 -33.25 5.89
N PRO A 413 33.65 -33.61 5.89
CA PRO A 413 34.61 -32.85 5.12
C PRO A 413 34.25 -32.78 3.65
N GLY A 414 34.45 -31.60 3.03
CA GLY A 414 34.21 -31.36 1.60
C GLY A 414 32.85 -30.74 1.24
N VAL A 415 31.83 -30.87 2.08
CA VAL A 415 30.48 -30.36 1.76
C VAL A 415 30.49 -28.88 1.42
N ILE A 416 31.17 -28.08 2.21
CA ILE A 416 31.27 -26.63 1.96
C ILE A 416 32.06 -26.33 0.67
N ALA A 417 33.09 -27.13 0.36
CA ALA A 417 33.83 -26.98 -0.88
C ALA A 417 32.94 -27.24 -2.11
N ASP A 418 32.08 -28.25 -2.07
CA ASP A 418 31.13 -28.57 -3.15
C ASP A 418 30.09 -27.46 -3.31
N VAL A 419 29.51 -26.98 -2.22
CA VAL A 419 28.55 -25.87 -2.23
C VAL A 419 29.20 -24.60 -2.80
N THR A 420 30.38 -24.23 -2.31
CA THR A 420 31.07 -23.01 -2.78
C THR A 420 31.57 -23.14 -4.22
N ALA A 421 31.93 -24.33 -4.68
CA ALA A 421 32.26 -24.59 -6.09
C ALA A 421 31.03 -24.32 -7.00
N ILE A 422 29.84 -24.79 -6.61
CA ILE A 422 28.61 -24.52 -7.37
C ILE A 422 28.32 -23.02 -7.40
N LEU A 423 28.39 -22.32 -6.27
CA LEU A 423 28.17 -20.86 -6.22
C LEU A 423 29.17 -20.10 -7.11
N ARG A 424 30.46 -20.47 -7.05
CA ARG A 424 31.50 -19.91 -7.92
C ARG A 424 31.17 -20.12 -9.41
N ASP A 425 30.77 -21.32 -9.81
CA ASP A 425 30.47 -21.66 -11.21
C ASP A 425 29.30 -20.84 -11.74
N HIS A 426 28.39 -20.39 -10.85
CA HIS A 426 27.29 -19.48 -11.17
C HIS A 426 27.62 -18.00 -10.90
N GLN A 427 28.88 -17.66 -10.61
CA GLN A 427 29.36 -16.29 -10.36
C GLN A 427 28.62 -15.62 -9.16
N ILE A 428 28.35 -16.40 -8.13
CA ILE A 428 27.71 -15.92 -6.90
C ILE A 428 28.79 -15.79 -5.83
N SER A 429 29.02 -14.57 -5.34
CA SER A 429 29.99 -14.26 -4.31
C SER A 429 29.34 -14.36 -2.92
N LEU A 430 30.05 -14.98 -1.97
CA LEU A 430 29.64 -15.09 -0.58
C LEU A 430 29.97 -13.80 0.18
N GLU A 431 29.07 -13.34 1.02
CA GLU A 431 29.30 -12.29 2.00
C GLU A 431 29.70 -12.89 3.35
N SER A 432 28.91 -13.84 3.86
CA SER A 432 29.19 -14.51 5.12
C SER A 432 28.72 -15.96 5.11
N MET A 433 29.27 -16.74 6.03
CA MET A 433 28.85 -18.11 6.29
C MET A 433 28.82 -18.37 7.80
N LEU A 434 27.75 -19.02 8.26
CA LEU A 434 27.57 -19.41 9.65
C LEU A 434 27.27 -20.92 9.71
N GLN A 435 28.12 -21.68 10.38
CA GLN A 435 27.89 -23.06 10.76
C GLN A 435 28.02 -23.17 12.25
N ARG A 436 27.02 -23.72 12.91
CA ARG A 436 27.02 -23.93 14.38
C ARG A 436 26.93 -25.41 14.69
N GLY A 437 27.64 -25.78 15.73
CA GLY A 437 27.68 -27.15 16.19
C GLY A 437 28.58 -28.05 15.35
N ARG A 438 28.89 -29.20 15.89
CA ARG A 438 29.60 -30.30 15.26
C ARG A 438 28.85 -31.58 15.61
N ALA A 439 28.35 -32.26 14.59
CA ALA A 439 27.66 -33.54 14.73
C ALA A 439 28.08 -34.47 13.57
N PRO A 440 29.29 -35.09 13.66
CA PRO A 440 29.85 -35.84 12.54
C PRO A 440 28.86 -36.89 12.00
N GLY A 441 28.51 -36.78 10.73
CA GLY A 441 27.57 -37.66 10.04
C GLY A 441 26.08 -37.36 10.26
N GLU A 442 25.75 -36.41 11.13
CA GLU A 442 24.37 -35.92 11.30
C GLU A 442 24.09 -34.67 10.45
N ALA A 443 22.82 -34.32 10.33
CA ALA A 443 22.40 -33.10 9.62
C ALA A 443 22.63 -31.87 10.49
N VAL A 444 23.32 -30.88 9.95
CA VAL A 444 23.57 -29.58 10.60
C VAL A 444 23.16 -28.43 9.67
N PRO A 445 22.64 -27.32 10.23
CA PRO A 445 22.35 -26.15 9.44
C PRO A 445 23.62 -25.39 9.06
N VAL A 446 23.76 -25.07 7.78
CA VAL A 446 24.74 -24.12 7.26
C VAL A 446 24.00 -22.95 6.65
N VAL A 447 24.29 -21.76 7.12
CA VAL A 447 23.73 -20.52 6.61
C VAL A 447 24.78 -19.79 5.79
N VAL A 448 24.36 -19.31 4.64
CA VAL A 448 25.20 -18.51 3.73
C VAL A 448 24.45 -17.23 3.39
N THR A 449 25.10 -16.07 3.50
CA THR A 449 24.64 -14.84 2.85
C THR A 449 25.51 -14.52 1.66
N THR A 450 24.92 -13.91 0.63
CA THR A 450 25.63 -13.59 -0.62
C THR A 450 25.66 -12.10 -0.86
N HIS A 451 26.66 -11.64 -1.62
CA HIS A 451 26.56 -10.36 -2.30
C HIS A 451 25.46 -10.40 -3.38
N ASP A 452 25.22 -9.26 -4.03
CA ASP A 452 24.22 -9.15 -5.07
C ASP A 452 24.49 -10.14 -6.21
N ALA A 453 23.46 -10.91 -6.57
CA ALA A 453 23.48 -11.86 -7.67
C ALA A 453 22.10 -11.85 -8.39
N GLU A 454 22.11 -12.26 -9.65
CA GLU A 454 20.89 -12.39 -10.44
C GLU A 454 20.07 -13.60 -9.97
N GLU A 455 18.75 -13.41 -9.76
CA GLU A 455 17.83 -14.45 -9.26
C GLU A 455 17.87 -15.73 -10.09
N GLY A 456 17.91 -15.63 -11.42
CA GLY A 456 17.98 -16.79 -12.31
C GLY A 456 19.23 -17.64 -12.09
N ARG A 457 20.40 -17.01 -11.86
CA ARG A 457 21.63 -17.71 -11.52
C ARG A 457 21.54 -18.35 -10.15
N MET A 458 21.00 -17.64 -9.17
CA MET A 458 20.80 -18.15 -7.82
C MET A 458 19.89 -19.40 -7.81
N ARG A 459 18.76 -19.35 -8.52
CA ARG A 459 17.84 -20.50 -8.62
C ARG A 459 18.50 -21.71 -9.27
N THR A 460 19.30 -21.48 -10.31
CA THR A 460 20.05 -22.56 -10.97
C THR A 460 21.10 -23.17 -10.03
N ALA A 461 21.86 -22.33 -9.31
CA ALA A 461 22.82 -22.79 -8.32
C ALA A 461 22.13 -23.58 -7.19
N LEU A 462 21.01 -23.08 -6.68
CA LEU A 462 20.25 -23.74 -5.62
C LEU A 462 19.75 -25.12 -6.03
N ALA A 463 19.26 -25.28 -7.26
CA ALA A 463 18.84 -26.59 -7.80
C ALA A 463 20.00 -27.60 -7.86
N ARG A 464 21.20 -27.14 -8.23
CA ARG A 464 22.41 -28.00 -8.20
C ARG A 464 22.85 -28.33 -6.78
N ILE A 465 22.78 -27.39 -5.85
CA ILE A 465 23.08 -27.62 -4.43
C ILE A 465 22.09 -28.63 -3.83
N ALA A 466 20.80 -28.49 -4.13
CA ALA A 466 19.77 -29.43 -3.66
C ALA A 466 19.97 -30.87 -4.16
N ALA A 467 20.67 -31.05 -5.28
CA ALA A 467 20.98 -32.35 -5.85
C ALA A 467 22.24 -33.02 -5.24
N LEU A 468 22.97 -32.36 -4.34
CA LEU A 468 24.10 -32.96 -3.63
C LEU A 468 23.60 -34.03 -2.64
N GLU A 469 24.19 -35.19 -2.62
CA GLU A 469 23.86 -36.27 -1.66
C GLU A 469 24.04 -35.87 -0.17
N THR A 470 24.85 -34.86 0.06
CA THR A 470 25.11 -34.31 1.39
C THR A 470 24.10 -33.30 1.86
N VAL A 471 23.19 -32.84 0.99
CA VAL A 471 22.09 -31.92 1.31
C VAL A 471 20.85 -32.77 1.59
N VAL A 472 20.37 -32.77 2.83
CA VAL A 472 19.35 -33.70 3.31
C VAL A 472 17.93 -33.13 3.32
N GLU A 473 17.78 -31.83 3.15
CA GLU A 473 16.50 -31.13 3.02
C GLU A 473 16.55 -30.12 1.87
N ALA A 474 15.38 -29.75 1.37
CA ALA A 474 15.29 -28.68 0.39
C ALA A 474 15.89 -27.37 0.95
N PRO A 475 16.84 -26.73 0.23
CA PRO A 475 17.43 -25.49 0.68
C PRO A 475 16.39 -24.38 0.86
N ALA A 476 16.48 -23.63 1.96
CA ALA A 476 15.69 -22.43 2.14
C ALA A 476 16.40 -21.23 1.47
N LEU A 477 15.62 -20.44 0.72
CA LEU A 477 16.09 -19.21 0.06
C LEU A 477 15.22 -18.05 0.53
N ILE A 478 15.84 -17.03 1.13
CA ILE A 478 15.16 -15.78 1.49
C ILE A 478 15.97 -14.61 0.92
N ARG A 479 15.29 -13.67 0.28
CA ARG A 479 15.94 -12.50 -0.30
C ARG A 479 16.24 -11.47 0.78
N ILE A 480 17.42 -10.86 0.72
CA ILE A 480 17.82 -9.76 1.59
C ILE A 480 17.49 -8.46 0.85
N GLU A 481 16.73 -7.58 1.48
CA GLU A 481 16.42 -6.26 0.94
C GLU A 481 17.23 -5.20 1.69
N ASN A 482 18.26 -4.68 1.03
CA ASN A 482 19.08 -3.57 1.53
C ASN A 482 18.28 -2.28 1.35
N LEU A 483 17.51 -1.93 2.38
CA LEU A 483 16.69 -0.73 2.45
C LEU A 483 17.51 0.39 3.14
N GLN A 484 18.44 0.98 2.39
CA GLN A 484 19.23 2.10 2.89
C GLN A 484 18.46 3.42 2.82
#